data_6faca5f13af6c2bd74639415ed0070f0
#
_entry.id   6faca5f13af6c2bd74639415ed0070f0
#
_cell.length_a   1.000
_cell.length_b   1.000
_cell.length_c   1.000
_cell.angle_alpha   90.00
_cell.angle_beta   90.00
_cell.angle_gamma   90.00
#
_symmetry.space_group_name_H-M   'P 1'
#
loop_
_entity.id
_entity.type
_entity.pdbx_description
1 polymer ?
#
loop_
_entity_poly.entity_id
_entity_poly.type
_entity_poly.pdbx_seq_one_letter_code
_entity_poly.pdbx_strand_id
1 'polypeptide(L)'
;MRIFRTICLITGVLSTAYAQDGIDESALFGDTNMVIDSQKIVNTAAGDTANLPKKTVGFSGQITSVAAATVSRDLADTLSADQIGFSGSMVGNLMLDVRLISGIKAFANLEAAYAASQSQMLINLREIFVDANIQHRVYLRAGKQVLQWGPCNFWNPTDLINVEKKLFVQKIGYREGAFGLKAHVPFGTAINLYGFLDAKDVSSADSLAGAAKMEFLAGGTEFAFSTWGKRNREPVFGFDISTALAGVNIAGEVSASYGSNGLTLKEGPIAQIPVMVNDTDTIAVSKKTLIMYRKDDTWIPRAAVGLTKWFDFLDVHDRIMAIAEFYYNGAGYTTNVFADRDTGYLYDVPVKSISEIGIPDVKTSGTKTDYLVGHDLFEQNSYSQYYLVLFISISRFITSSMSLNLNAIGNLKQRCAAVSAGVTYTSLSDFSLGTTLVGYIGRENTEYTYQNNAVMVQVTAGMTF
;
A
#
# COMPACT_ATOMS: atom_id res chain seq x y z
N MET A 1 -3.40 2.76 39.87
CA MET A 1 -2.20 3.19 39.16
C MET A 1 -1.46 2.04 38.42
N ARG A 2 -1.39 0.82 38.91
CA ARG A 2 -0.79 -0.32 38.19
C ARG A 2 -1.67 -0.86 37.02
N ILE A 3 -2.98 -0.83 37.18
CA ILE A 3 -3.95 -1.30 36.18
C ILE A 3 -3.97 -0.36 34.94
N PHE A 4 -3.82 0.94 35.15
CA PHE A 4 -3.76 1.93 34.04
C PHE A 4 -2.49 1.81 33.19
N ARG A 5 -1.35 1.44 33.78
CA ARG A 5 -0.10 1.15 33.05
C ARG A 5 -0.22 -0.11 32.19
N THR A 6 -0.97 -1.10 32.66
CA THR A 6 -1.18 -2.35 31.90
C THR A 6 -2.13 -2.13 30.72
N ILE A 7 -3.15 -1.28 30.87
CA ILE A 7 -4.08 -0.95 29.79
C ILE A 7 -3.39 -0.08 28.73
N CYS A 8 -2.57 0.91 29.13
CA CYS A 8 -1.77 1.68 28.17
C CYS A 8 -0.69 0.84 27.47
N LEU A 9 -0.15 -0.19 28.11
CA LEU A 9 0.76 -1.15 27.47
C LEU A 9 0.04 -2.07 26.50
N ILE A 10 -1.19 -2.48 26.81
CA ILE A 10 -2.01 -3.34 25.92
C ILE A 10 -2.52 -2.52 24.72
N THR A 11 -2.94 -1.27 24.91
CA THR A 11 -3.33 -0.40 23.78
C THR A 11 -2.12 0.06 22.96
N GLY A 12 -0.96 0.31 23.59
CA GLY A 12 0.29 0.59 22.89
C GLY A 12 0.80 -0.60 22.09
N VAL A 13 0.67 -1.82 22.60
CA VAL A 13 1.02 -3.06 21.89
C VAL A 13 0.02 -3.37 20.79
N LEU A 14 -1.28 -3.06 20.95
CA LEU A 14 -2.28 -3.21 19.89
C LEU A 14 -2.11 -2.17 18.77
N SER A 15 -1.71 -0.94 19.09
CA SER A 15 -1.42 0.07 18.08
C SER A 15 -0.09 -0.18 17.35
N THR A 16 0.93 -0.71 18.03
CA THR A 16 2.19 -1.15 17.40
C THR A 16 1.99 -2.42 16.59
N ALA A 17 1.11 -3.34 16.98
CA ALA A 17 0.78 -4.51 16.18
C ALA A 17 0.02 -4.12 14.90
N TYR A 18 -0.88 -3.13 14.92
CA TYR A 18 -1.50 -2.59 13.70
C TYR A 18 -0.53 -1.80 12.82
N ALA A 19 0.48 -1.15 13.38
CA ALA A 19 1.52 -0.48 12.61
C ALA A 19 2.56 -1.47 12.06
N GLN A 20 2.75 -2.61 12.70
CA GLN A 20 3.63 -3.69 12.22
C GLN A 20 3.00 -4.52 11.09
N ASP A 21 1.66 -4.61 11.02
CA ASP A 21 0.97 -5.19 9.86
C ASP A 21 0.97 -4.26 8.62
N GLY A 22 1.48 -3.03 8.76
CA GLY A 22 1.49 -2.03 7.69
C GLY A 22 2.52 -2.25 6.61
N ILE A 23 3.59 -3.00 6.86
CA ILE A 23 4.66 -3.19 5.88
C ILE A 23 5.10 -4.63 5.92
N ASP A 24 4.60 -5.38 4.98
CA ASP A 24 5.32 -6.52 4.47
C ASP A 24 6.50 -5.96 3.64
N GLU A 25 7.61 -5.64 4.32
CA GLU A 25 8.82 -5.16 3.66
C GLU A 25 9.46 -6.23 2.78
N SER A 26 9.10 -7.51 2.94
CA SER A 26 9.44 -8.55 1.98
C SER A 26 8.68 -8.36 0.67
N ALA A 27 7.48 -7.80 0.73
CA ALA A 27 6.77 -7.39 -0.47
C ALA A 27 7.30 -6.06 -1.04
N LEU A 28 7.88 -5.15 -0.22
CA LEU A 28 8.60 -3.99 -0.72
C LEU A 28 9.82 -4.41 -1.54
N PHE A 29 10.44 -5.46 -1.12
CA PHE A 29 11.78 -5.78 -1.56
C PHE A 29 12.02 -7.27 -1.86
N GLY A 30 11.03 -8.11 -1.67
CA GLY A 30 11.08 -9.53 -1.96
C GLY A 30 10.11 -9.89 -3.08
N ASP A 31 10.62 -10.23 -4.20
CA ASP A 31 9.94 -10.81 -5.35
C ASP A 31 9.33 -9.83 -6.36
N THR A 32 10.21 -9.19 -7.14
CA THR A 32 9.86 -8.54 -8.42
C THR A 32 9.11 -9.45 -9.39
N ASN A 33 9.16 -10.75 -9.21
CA ASN A 33 8.39 -11.70 -10.00
C ASN A 33 6.88 -11.61 -9.72
N MET A 34 6.45 -11.18 -8.53
CA MET A 34 5.01 -11.05 -8.25
C MET A 34 4.32 -9.90 -8.97
N VAL A 35 5.02 -8.79 -9.22
CA VAL A 35 4.49 -7.66 -10.01
C VAL A 35 4.45 -8.03 -11.50
N ILE A 36 5.44 -8.78 -11.98
CA ILE A 36 5.53 -9.22 -13.38
C ILE A 36 4.58 -10.39 -13.66
N ASP A 37 4.40 -11.33 -12.70
CA ASP A 37 3.50 -12.48 -12.89
C ASP A 37 2.02 -12.12 -12.86
N SER A 38 1.59 -11.08 -12.14
CA SER A 38 0.19 -10.61 -12.27
C SER A 38 -0.11 -10.12 -13.69
N GLN A 39 0.86 -9.51 -14.38
CA GLN A 39 0.73 -9.15 -15.80
C GLN A 39 0.94 -10.37 -16.71
N LYS A 40 1.79 -11.32 -16.34
CA LYS A 40 2.03 -12.51 -17.15
C LYS A 40 0.85 -13.48 -17.16
N ILE A 41 0.13 -13.60 -16.05
CA ILE A 41 -1.14 -14.35 -16.00
C ILE A 41 -2.22 -13.68 -16.88
N VAL A 42 -2.22 -12.35 -17.00
CA VAL A 42 -3.12 -11.61 -17.90
C VAL A 42 -2.67 -11.71 -19.36
N ASN A 43 -1.37 -11.75 -19.65
CA ASN A 43 -0.85 -11.76 -21.02
C ASN A 43 -0.75 -13.16 -21.66
N THR A 44 -0.72 -14.25 -20.89
CA THR A 44 -0.80 -15.62 -21.45
C THR A 44 -2.20 -15.96 -22.00
N ALA A 45 -3.19 -15.10 -21.78
CA ALA A 45 -4.53 -15.29 -22.34
C ALA A 45 -4.73 -14.74 -23.76
N ALA A 46 -3.73 -14.09 -24.35
CA ALA A 46 -3.84 -13.43 -25.67
C ALA A 46 -3.22 -14.19 -26.84
N GLY A 47 -2.70 -15.38 -26.65
CA GLY A 47 -2.04 -16.13 -27.74
C GLY A 47 -2.32 -17.62 -27.74
N ASP A 48 -3.47 -18.06 -28.25
CA ASP A 48 -3.63 -19.22 -29.14
C ASP A 48 -5.12 -19.43 -29.48
N THR A 49 -5.51 -18.96 -30.65
CA THR A 49 -6.89 -19.11 -31.18
C THR A 49 -7.00 -20.31 -32.14
N ALA A 50 -6.44 -21.46 -31.81
CA ALA A 50 -6.52 -22.62 -32.67
C ALA A 50 -7.17 -23.88 -32.04
N ASN A 51 -7.76 -23.81 -30.84
CA ASN A 51 -8.57 -24.90 -30.31
C ASN A 51 -9.84 -24.37 -29.67
N LEU A 52 -10.98 -24.90 -30.06
CA LEU A 52 -12.29 -24.63 -29.45
C LEU A 52 -12.18 -24.70 -27.93
N PRO A 53 -12.66 -23.70 -27.20
CA PRO A 53 -12.45 -23.60 -25.75
C PRO A 53 -13.15 -24.77 -25.07
N LYS A 54 -12.38 -25.73 -24.57
CA LYS A 54 -12.88 -26.70 -23.61
C LYS A 54 -13.18 -25.96 -22.31
N LYS A 55 -14.31 -26.29 -21.66
CA LYS A 55 -14.54 -25.84 -20.28
C LYS A 55 -13.33 -26.26 -19.45
N THR A 56 -12.62 -25.30 -18.88
CA THR A 56 -11.47 -25.56 -18.02
C THR A 56 -11.73 -25.03 -16.62
N VAL A 57 -11.30 -25.77 -15.63
CA VAL A 57 -11.29 -25.35 -14.24
C VAL A 57 -9.84 -25.50 -13.77
N GLY A 58 -9.18 -24.40 -13.51
CA GLY A 58 -7.83 -24.33 -12.95
C GLY A 58 -7.90 -24.05 -11.45
N PHE A 59 -7.06 -24.72 -10.70
CA PHE A 59 -6.85 -24.49 -9.29
C PHE A 59 -5.37 -24.30 -9.05
N SER A 60 -5.00 -23.25 -8.33
CA SER A 60 -3.61 -22.94 -7.99
C SER A 60 -3.56 -22.28 -6.62
N GLY A 61 -2.38 -22.21 -6.05
CA GLY A 61 -2.21 -21.56 -4.77
C GLY A 61 -0.77 -21.12 -4.51
N GLN A 62 -0.64 -20.27 -3.50
CA GLN A 62 0.64 -19.81 -3.01
C GLN A 62 0.61 -19.80 -1.49
N ILE A 63 1.70 -20.18 -0.85
CA ILE A 63 1.90 -20.06 0.58
C ILE A 63 3.23 -19.32 0.78
N THR A 64 3.21 -18.28 1.59
CA THR A 64 4.40 -17.52 1.97
C THR A 64 4.47 -17.42 3.48
N SER A 65 5.61 -17.78 4.06
CA SER A 65 5.91 -17.66 5.48
C SER A 65 7.05 -16.66 5.66
N VAL A 66 6.91 -15.79 6.65
CA VAL A 66 7.89 -14.75 6.98
C VAL A 66 8.23 -14.85 8.45
N ALA A 67 9.52 -14.79 8.77
CA ALA A 67 10.03 -14.61 10.10
C ALA A 67 10.98 -13.42 10.13
N ALA A 68 10.81 -12.51 11.09
CA ALA A 68 11.66 -11.34 11.20
C ALA A 68 12.16 -11.13 12.62
N ALA A 69 13.37 -10.58 12.73
CA ALA A 69 13.98 -10.11 13.95
C ALA A 69 14.33 -8.62 13.77
N THR A 70 13.86 -7.79 14.68
CA THR A 70 14.07 -6.33 14.64
C THR A 70 14.89 -5.91 15.85
N VAL A 71 15.89 -5.08 15.63
CA VAL A 71 16.77 -4.53 16.67
C VAL A 71 16.46 -3.06 16.89
N SER A 72 16.27 -2.65 18.15
CA SER A 72 16.01 -1.26 18.55
C SER A 72 17.27 -0.38 18.41
N ARG A 73 17.08 0.94 18.24
CA ARG A 73 18.15 1.96 18.20
C ARG A 73 18.79 2.26 19.55
N ASP A 74 18.09 1.97 20.66
CA ASP A 74 18.60 2.19 22.03
C ASP A 74 19.71 1.20 22.41
N LEU A 75 20.50 0.78 21.44
CA LEU A 75 21.75 0.03 21.62
C LEU A 75 22.80 0.91 22.29
N ALA A 76 22.54 1.35 23.51
CA ALA A 76 23.58 1.92 24.35
C ALA A 76 24.42 0.76 24.92
N ASP A 77 25.62 0.60 24.42
CA ASP A 77 26.76 -0.15 24.98
C ASP A 77 26.70 -1.69 25.05
N THR A 78 25.55 -2.36 25.14
CA THR A 78 25.44 -3.83 25.13
C THR A 78 24.11 -4.32 24.55
N LEU A 79 24.16 -5.25 23.58
CA LEU A 79 22.99 -5.95 23.07
C LEU A 79 22.33 -6.75 24.20
N SER A 80 21.15 -6.34 24.67
CA SER A 80 20.31 -7.13 25.57
C SER A 80 19.20 -7.82 24.78
N ALA A 81 18.76 -8.98 25.25
CA ALA A 81 17.67 -9.73 24.59
C ALA A 81 16.35 -8.95 24.52
N ASP A 82 16.14 -8.00 25.45
CA ASP A 82 14.94 -7.16 25.51
C ASP A 82 14.85 -6.12 24.37
N GLN A 83 15.94 -5.92 23.61
CA GLN A 83 16.02 -4.99 22.48
C GLN A 83 15.79 -5.68 21.14
N ILE A 84 15.54 -6.98 21.13
CA ILE A 84 15.29 -7.77 19.93
C ILE A 84 13.81 -8.17 19.91
N GLY A 85 13.07 -7.61 18.98
CA GLY A 85 11.69 -8.02 18.70
C GLY A 85 11.68 -9.16 17.67
N PHE A 86 10.80 -10.14 17.87
CA PHE A 86 10.56 -11.20 16.89
C PHE A 86 9.13 -11.10 16.36
N SER A 87 8.96 -11.31 15.07
CA SER A 87 7.65 -11.41 14.43
C SER A 87 7.63 -12.56 13.45
N GLY A 88 6.43 -13.07 13.18
CA GLY A 88 6.23 -14.14 12.21
C GLY A 88 4.84 -14.05 11.63
N SER A 89 4.72 -14.31 10.33
CA SER A 89 3.44 -14.35 9.63
C SER A 89 3.44 -15.43 8.57
N MET A 90 2.24 -15.86 8.19
CA MET A 90 2.02 -16.77 7.07
C MET A 90 0.83 -16.27 6.28
N VAL A 91 0.96 -16.24 4.96
CA VAL A 91 -0.10 -15.87 4.03
C VAL A 91 -0.27 -17.00 3.02
N GLY A 92 -1.49 -17.46 2.84
CA GLY A 92 -1.85 -18.44 1.82
C GLY A 92 -2.92 -17.88 0.90
N ASN A 93 -2.74 -18.03 -0.40
CA ASN A 93 -3.72 -17.67 -1.41
C ASN A 93 -4.19 -18.94 -2.14
N LEU A 94 -5.50 -19.07 -2.30
CA LEU A 94 -6.12 -20.10 -3.12
C LEU A 94 -6.84 -19.43 -4.28
N MET A 95 -6.51 -19.82 -5.51
CA MET A 95 -7.04 -19.25 -6.73
C MET A 95 -7.82 -20.29 -7.52
N LEU A 96 -9.01 -19.89 -7.97
CA LEU A 96 -9.89 -20.67 -8.85
C LEU A 96 -10.09 -19.87 -10.15
N ASP A 97 -9.76 -20.48 -11.30
CA ASP A 97 -10.01 -19.94 -12.64
C ASP A 97 -10.94 -20.87 -13.40
N VAL A 98 -12.14 -20.41 -13.75
CA VAL A 98 -13.15 -21.15 -14.49
C VAL A 98 -13.40 -20.47 -15.82
N ARG A 99 -13.17 -21.18 -16.92
CA ARG A 99 -13.42 -20.69 -18.28
C ARG A 99 -14.49 -21.54 -18.94
N LEU A 100 -15.56 -20.89 -19.39
CA LEU A 100 -16.67 -21.52 -20.07
C LEU A 100 -16.50 -21.45 -21.60
N ILE A 101 -17.13 -22.39 -22.31
CA ILE A 101 -17.12 -22.46 -23.77
C ILE A 101 -17.68 -21.16 -24.40
N SER A 102 -18.62 -20.50 -23.73
CA SER A 102 -19.22 -19.23 -24.17
C SER A 102 -18.28 -18.01 -24.09
N GLY A 103 -17.01 -18.18 -23.66
CA GLY A 103 -16.07 -17.08 -23.46
C GLY A 103 -16.28 -16.33 -22.13
N ILE A 104 -17.18 -16.81 -21.28
CA ILE A 104 -17.35 -16.29 -19.91
C ILE A 104 -16.24 -16.88 -19.03
N LYS A 105 -15.59 -16.04 -18.25
CA LYS A 105 -14.60 -16.42 -17.24
C LYS A 105 -15.08 -16.03 -15.86
N ALA A 106 -14.91 -16.92 -14.88
CA ALA A 106 -15.04 -16.59 -13.46
C ALA A 106 -13.71 -16.83 -12.76
N PHE A 107 -13.37 -15.95 -11.83
CA PHE A 107 -12.14 -16.05 -11.05
C PHE A 107 -12.43 -15.76 -9.59
N ALA A 108 -11.74 -16.48 -8.70
CA ALA A 108 -11.78 -16.21 -7.27
C ALA A 108 -10.35 -16.34 -6.68
N ASN A 109 -9.99 -15.46 -5.75
CA ASN A 109 -8.75 -15.49 -4.97
C ASN A 109 -9.11 -15.29 -3.51
N LEU A 110 -8.94 -16.35 -2.72
CA LEU A 110 -9.15 -16.37 -1.28
C LEU A 110 -7.80 -16.31 -0.59
N GLU A 111 -7.61 -15.30 0.25
CA GLU A 111 -6.41 -15.10 1.05
C GLU A 111 -6.69 -15.48 2.51
N ALA A 112 -5.81 -16.26 3.11
CA ALA A 112 -5.76 -16.54 4.52
C ALA A 112 -4.44 -16.08 5.09
N ALA A 113 -4.45 -15.19 6.08
CA ALA A 113 -3.28 -14.64 6.73
C ALA A 113 -3.28 -14.98 8.22
N TYR A 114 -2.14 -15.35 8.75
CA TYR A 114 -1.91 -15.60 10.18
C TYR A 114 -0.72 -14.77 10.64
N ALA A 115 -0.91 -13.94 11.66
CA ALA A 115 0.15 -13.22 12.33
C ALA A 115 0.39 -13.81 13.72
N ALA A 116 1.61 -14.27 14.00
CA ALA A 116 1.96 -14.90 15.28
C ALA A 116 1.79 -13.94 16.47
N SER A 117 2.04 -12.64 16.26
CA SER A 117 1.88 -11.60 17.28
C SER A 117 0.43 -11.41 17.76
N GLN A 118 -0.53 -11.67 16.89
CA GLN A 118 -1.96 -11.49 17.19
C GLN A 118 -2.68 -12.80 17.50
N SER A 119 -2.04 -13.96 17.19
CA SER A 119 -2.64 -15.29 17.30
C SER A 119 -4.01 -15.40 16.62
N GLN A 120 -4.21 -14.60 15.56
CA GLN A 120 -5.46 -14.52 14.84
C GLN A 120 -5.25 -14.90 13.37
N MET A 121 -6.23 -15.61 12.84
CA MET A 121 -6.30 -15.92 11.41
C MET A 121 -7.32 -14.99 10.77
N LEU A 122 -6.87 -14.28 9.73
CA LEU A 122 -7.72 -13.41 8.92
C LEU A 122 -7.98 -14.11 7.58
N ILE A 123 -9.24 -14.16 7.16
CA ILE A 123 -9.64 -14.66 5.85
C ILE A 123 -10.20 -13.48 5.07
N ASN A 124 -9.62 -13.22 3.92
CA ASN A 124 -10.00 -12.13 3.04
C ASN A 124 -10.32 -12.66 1.63
N LEU A 125 -11.49 -12.35 1.12
CA LEU A 125 -11.80 -12.56 -0.28
C LEU A 125 -11.16 -11.43 -1.07
N ARG A 126 -9.97 -11.68 -1.63
CA ARG A 126 -9.19 -10.68 -2.35
C ARG A 126 -9.84 -10.31 -3.68
N GLU A 127 -10.27 -11.33 -4.44
CA GLU A 127 -10.95 -11.15 -5.71
C GLU A 127 -12.05 -12.20 -5.89
N ILE A 128 -13.14 -11.79 -6.47
CA ILE A 128 -14.18 -12.66 -7.03
C ILE A 128 -14.91 -11.90 -8.13
N PHE A 129 -14.77 -12.33 -9.37
CA PHE A 129 -15.40 -11.64 -10.50
C PHE A 129 -15.77 -12.58 -11.63
N VAL A 130 -16.62 -12.06 -12.48
CA VAL A 130 -17.02 -12.68 -13.75
C VAL A 130 -16.66 -11.74 -14.88
N ASP A 131 -15.97 -12.27 -15.90
CA ASP A 131 -15.68 -11.60 -17.16
C ASP A 131 -16.67 -12.07 -18.23
N ALA A 132 -17.16 -11.12 -18.99
CA ALA A 132 -17.98 -11.35 -20.18
C ALA A 132 -17.61 -10.37 -21.28
N ASN A 133 -17.89 -10.72 -22.53
CA ASN A 133 -17.75 -9.77 -23.64
C ASN A 133 -19.03 -9.72 -24.48
N ILE A 134 -19.30 -8.56 -25.05
CA ILE A 134 -20.42 -8.34 -25.97
C ILE A 134 -19.79 -8.17 -27.36
N GLN A 135 -19.99 -9.17 -28.22
CA GLN A 135 -19.53 -9.19 -29.61
C GLN A 135 -18.03 -8.84 -29.78
N HIS A 136 -17.19 -9.15 -28.80
CA HIS A 136 -15.75 -8.78 -28.75
C HIS A 136 -15.49 -7.26 -28.91
N ARG A 137 -16.48 -6.42 -28.62
CA ARG A 137 -16.37 -4.95 -28.69
C ARG A 137 -16.42 -4.29 -27.32
N VAL A 138 -17.17 -4.85 -26.38
CA VAL A 138 -17.28 -4.37 -25.03
C VAL A 138 -16.91 -5.51 -24.08
N TYR A 139 -15.92 -5.29 -23.25
CA TYR A 139 -15.48 -6.24 -22.23
C TYR A 139 -15.96 -5.75 -20.88
N LEU A 140 -16.68 -6.63 -20.19
CA LEU A 140 -17.27 -6.33 -18.88
C LEU A 140 -16.66 -7.25 -17.83
N ARG A 141 -16.35 -6.69 -16.66
CA ARG A 141 -15.96 -7.44 -15.47
C ARG A 141 -16.79 -6.97 -14.29
N ALA A 142 -17.52 -7.88 -13.66
CA ALA A 142 -18.38 -7.61 -12.51
C ALA A 142 -17.90 -8.38 -11.30
N GLY A 143 -17.76 -7.74 -10.14
CA GLY A 143 -17.34 -8.32 -8.88
C GLY A 143 -16.20 -7.60 -8.22
N LYS A 144 -15.60 -8.22 -7.18
CA LYS A 144 -14.42 -7.71 -6.50
C LYS A 144 -13.17 -8.04 -7.33
N GLN A 145 -12.42 -7.04 -7.75
CA GLN A 145 -11.31 -7.17 -8.70
C GLN A 145 -10.17 -6.23 -8.34
N VAL A 146 -8.95 -6.71 -8.46
CA VAL A 146 -7.76 -5.87 -8.35
C VAL A 146 -7.59 -5.08 -9.65
N LEU A 147 -7.52 -3.77 -9.55
CA LEU A 147 -7.36 -2.86 -10.69
C LEU A 147 -6.21 -1.90 -10.39
N GLN A 148 -5.44 -1.62 -11.42
CA GLN A 148 -4.40 -0.59 -11.41
C GLN A 148 -4.60 0.31 -12.62
N TRP A 149 -4.66 1.61 -12.37
CA TRP A 149 -4.50 2.64 -13.38
C TRP A 149 -3.18 3.37 -13.11
N GLY A 150 -2.55 3.85 -14.16
CA GLY A 150 -1.27 4.53 -14.06
C GLY A 150 -0.05 3.62 -14.32
N PRO A 151 0.97 4.17 -15.01
CA PRO A 151 2.15 3.44 -15.47
C PRO A 151 3.31 3.42 -14.46
N CYS A 152 3.29 4.20 -13.38
CA CYS A 152 4.34 4.21 -12.38
C CYS A 152 4.34 2.94 -11.51
N ASN A 153 5.49 2.61 -10.92
CA ASN A 153 5.69 1.33 -10.22
C ASN A 153 5.29 1.39 -8.75
N PHE A 154 5.60 2.51 -8.05
CA PHE A 154 5.41 2.63 -6.60
C PHE A 154 4.25 3.56 -6.26
N TRP A 155 4.24 4.76 -6.81
CA TRP A 155 3.16 5.72 -6.57
C TRP A 155 2.36 5.94 -7.85
N ASN A 156 1.06 5.73 -7.77
CA ASN A 156 0.17 5.88 -8.90
C ASN A 156 -0.89 6.97 -8.62
N PRO A 157 -0.54 8.27 -8.77
CA PRO A 157 -1.49 9.36 -8.58
C PRO A 157 -2.73 9.29 -9.46
N THR A 158 -2.64 8.61 -10.60
CA THR A 158 -3.75 8.42 -11.55
C THR A 158 -4.52 7.11 -11.34
N ASP A 159 -4.17 6.32 -10.33
CA ASP A 159 -4.97 5.14 -9.93
C ASP A 159 -6.24 5.57 -9.19
N LEU A 160 -7.14 6.22 -9.91
CA LEU A 160 -8.32 6.89 -9.37
C LEU A 160 -9.37 5.91 -8.83
N ILE A 161 -9.32 4.64 -9.17
CA ILE A 161 -10.20 3.60 -8.61
C ILE A 161 -9.86 3.38 -7.12
N ASN A 162 -8.61 3.61 -6.74
CA ASN A 162 -8.11 3.38 -5.40
C ASN A 162 -7.93 4.67 -4.58
N VAL A 163 -8.59 5.79 -4.95
CA VAL A 163 -8.50 7.10 -4.26
C VAL A 163 -8.80 7.01 -2.76
N GLU A 164 -9.76 6.19 -2.37
CA GLU A 164 -10.18 6.01 -0.98
C GLU A 164 -9.49 4.81 -0.29
N LYS A 165 -8.50 4.19 -0.93
CA LYS A 165 -7.79 3.01 -0.42
C LYS A 165 -6.37 3.36 -0.02
N LYS A 166 -5.77 2.48 0.78
CA LYS A 166 -4.35 2.61 1.13
C LYS A 166 -3.50 2.51 -0.14
N LEU A 167 -2.48 3.35 -0.24
CA LEU A 167 -1.57 3.34 -1.37
C LEU A 167 -0.84 2.00 -1.49
N PHE A 168 -0.58 1.60 -2.73
CA PHE A 168 0.15 0.37 -3.04
C PHE A 168 1.51 0.30 -2.33
N VAL A 169 2.21 1.43 -2.23
CA VAL A 169 3.51 1.55 -1.59
C VAL A 169 3.50 1.32 -0.08
N GLN A 170 2.34 1.36 0.57
CA GLN A 170 2.21 1.02 1.99
C GLN A 170 2.19 -0.49 2.23
N LYS A 171 1.69 -1.24 1.26
CA LYS A 171 1.61 -2.69 1.29
C LYS A 171 2.00 -3.20 -0.10
N ILE A 172 3.28 -3.11 -0.41
CA ILE A 172 3.81 -3.40 -1.75
C ILE A 172 3.50 -4.85 -2.14
N GLY A 173 3.16 -5.05 -3.42
CA GLY A 173 2.69 -6.32 -3.93
C GLY A 173 1.24 -6.64 -3.59
N TYR A 174 0.60 -5.90 -2.68
CA TYR A 174 -0.78 -6.10 -2.30
C TYR A 174 -1.66 -4.93 -2.75
N ARG A 175 -2.61 -5.18 -3.63
CA ARG A 175 -3.70 -4.25 -3.94
C ARG A 175 -5.00 -4.81 -3.43
N GLU A 176 -5.74 -4.00 -2.69
CA GLU A 176 -7.10 -4.36 -2.28
C GLU A 176 -8.04 -4.33 -3.48
N GLY A 177 -8.83 -5.39 -3.68
CA GLY A 177 -9.80 -5.44 -4.77
C GLY A 177 -10.89 -4.39 -4.61
N ALA A 178 -11.28 -3.74 -5.73
CA ALA A 178 -12.45 -2.89 -5.82
C ALA A 178 -13.67 -3.73 -6.18
N PHE A 179 -14.80 -3.55 -5.49
CA PHE A 179 -16.06 -4.21 -5.81
C PHE A 179 -16.89 -3.34 -6.75
N GLY A 180 -17.16 -3.84 -7.95
CA GLY A 180 -17.90 -3.03 -8.90
C GLY A 180 -17.99 -3.62 -10.30
N LEU A 181 -18.38 -2.77 -11.25
CA LEU A 181 -18.50 -3.10 -12.67
C LEU A 181 -17.45 -2.31 -13.47
N LYS A 182 -16.55 -3.02 -14.13
CA LYS A 182 -15.63 -2.47 -15.13
C LYS A 182 -16.17 -2.70 -16.51
N ALA A 183 -16.12 -1.66 -17.34
CA ALA A 183 -16.33 -1.74 -18.78
C ALA A 183 -15.05 -1.29 -19.49
N HIS A 184 -14.69 -1.99 -20.58
CA HIS A 184 -13.57 -1.64 -21.46
C HIS A 184 -14.04 -1.72 -22.89
N VAL A 185 -13.83 -0.67 -23.65
CA VAL A 185 -14.18 -0.54 -25.08
C VAL A 185 -12.92 -0.15 -25.85
N PRO A 186 -12.27 -1.11 -26.53
CA PRO A 186 -11.14 -0.81 -27.40
C PRO A 186 -11.61 -0.32 -28.78
N PHE A 187 -10.95 0.72 -29.30
CA PHE A 187 -11.09 1.21 -30.67
C PHE A 187 -9.79 0.93 -31.43
N GLY A 188 -9.68 -0.29 -31.94
CA GLY A 188 -8.43 -0.79 -32.52
C GLY A 188 -7.31 -0.88 -31.48
N THR A 189 -6.10 -0.53 -31.90
CA THR A 189 -4.91 -0.50 -31.03
C THR A 189 -4.57 0.88 -30.50
N ALA A 190 -5.24 1.93 -31.01
CA ALA A 190 -4.85 3.32 -30.77
C ALA A 190 -5.60 3.97 -29.60
N ILE A 191 -6.83 3.54 -29.31
CA ILE A 191 -7.68 4.18 -28.29
C ILE A 191 -8.36 3.10 -27.44
N ASN A 192 -8.32 3.28 -26.13
CA ASN A 192 -9.06 2.47 -25.18
C ASN A 192 -9.91 3.36 -24.25
N LEU A 193 -11.15 2.98 -24.05
CA LEU A 193 -12.03 3.61 -23.08
C LEU A 193 -12.31 2.64 -21.94
N TYR A 194 -12.16 3.12 -20.71
CA TYR A 194 -12.47 2.38 -19.50
C TYR A 194 -13.48 3.15 -18.66
N GLY A 195 -14.42 2.43 -18.11
CA GLY A 195 -15.32 2.91 -17.07
C GLY A 195 -15.30 1.95 -15.88
N PHE A 196 -15.40 2.47 -14.69
CA PHE A 196 -15.55 1.68 -13.47
C PHE A 196 -16.62 2.30 -12.58
N LEU A 197 -17.58 1.49 -12.16
CA LEU A 197 -18.56 1.83 -11.15
C LEU A 197 -18.21 1.09 -9.87
N ASP A 198 -17.69 1.82 -8.87
CA ASP A 198 -17.36 1.26 -7.55
C ASP A 198 -18.63 1.20 -6.70
N ALA A 199 -18.96 -0.02 -6.30
CA ALA A 199 -20.12 -0.35 -5.49
C ALA A 199 -19.70 -0.83 -4.08
N LYS A 200 -18.49 -0.50 -3.62
CA LYS A 200 -18.07 -0.77 -2.25
C LYS A 200 -18.98 0.00 -1.28
N ASP A 201 -19.46 -0.68 -0.27
CA ASP A 201 -20.30 -0.09 0.78
C ASP A 201 -21.63 0.50 0.29
N VAL A 202 -22.24 -0.10 -0.74
CA VAL A 202 -23.53 0.35 -1.28
C VAL A 202 -24.69 0.08 -0.31
N SER A 203 -24.78 0.88 0.72
CA SER A 203 -26.01 1.00 1.53
C SER A 203 -26.98 2.04 0.96
N SER A 204 -26.51 2.95 0.11
CA SER A 204 -27.28 4.00 -0.56
C SER A 204 -26.64 4.36 -1.92
N ALA A 205 -27.43 5.00 -2.80
CA ALA A 205 -26.91 5.52 -4.07
C ALA A 205 -25.79 6.56 -3.89
N ASP A 206 -25.74 7.22 -2.74
CA ASP A 206 -24.74 8.23 -2.39
C ASP A 206 -23.34 7.62 -2.14
N SER A 207 -23.29 6.30 -1.93
CA SER A 207 -22.02 5.55 -1.72
C SER A 207 -21.36 5.13 -3.03
N LEU A 208 -22.08 5.24 -4.18
CA LEU A 208 -21.50 4.90 -5.48
C LEU A 208 -20.42 5.90 -5.90
N ALA A 209 -19.28 5.37 -6.37
CA ALA A 209 -18.26 6.16 -7.05
C ALA A 209 -18.14 5.74 -8.51
N GLY A 210 -17.80 6.69 -9.37
CA GLY A 210 -17.56 6.43 -10.79
C GLY A 210 -16.17 6.86 -11.18
N ALA A 211 -15.50 6.08 -12.02
CA ALA A 211 -14.23 6.46 -12.63
C ALA A 211 -14.26 6.18 -14.13
N ALA A 212 -13.60 7.03 -14.91
CA ALA A 212 -13.43 6.85 -16.34
C ALA A 212 -11.98 7.14 -16.73
N LYS A 213 -11.47 6.39 -17.73
CA LYS A 213 -10.13 6.57 -18.28
C LYS A 213 -10.20 6.44 -19.81
N MET A 214 -9.49 7.30 -20.50
CA MET A 214 -9.30 7.24 -21.95
C MET A 214 -7.81 7.22 -22.24
N GLU A 215 -7.36 6.17 -22.90
CA GLU A 215 -5.97 5.95 -23.31
C GLU A 215 -5.80 6.14 -24.79
N PHE A 216 -4.65 6.68 -25.17
CA PHE A 216 -4.22 6.90 -26.53
C PHE A 216 -2.81 6.37 -26.73
N LEU A 217 -2.61 5.63 -27.81
CA LEU A 217 -1.30 5.20 -28.27
C LEU A 217 -0.91 5.98 -29.51
N ALA A 218 0.17 6.76 -29.43
CA ALA A 218 0.72 7.51 -30.57
C ALA A 218 2.20 7.15 -30.75
N GLY A 219 2.48 6.37 -31.80
CA GLY A 219 3.82 5.80 -32.01
C GLY A 219 4.20 4.87 -30.86
N GLY A 220 5.31 5.16 -30.18
CA GLY A 220 5.78 4.40 -28.99
C GLY A 220 5.39 5.04 -27.66
N THR A 221 4.48 6.03 -27.66
CA THR A 221 4.06 6.74 -26.44
C THR A 221 2.59 6.50 -26.18
N GLU A 222 2.29 6.08 -24.96
CA GLU A 222 0.93 5.98 -24.43
C GLU A 222 0.67 7.15 -23.48
N PHE A 223 -0.50 7.75 -23.56
CA PHE A 223 -0.96 8.77 -22.62
C PHE A 223 -2.44 8.61 -22.36
N ALA A 224 -2.85 8.98 -21.15
CA ALA A 224 -4.23 8.83 -20.76
C ALA A 224 -4.75 10.00 -19.93
N PHE A 225 -6.06 10.20 -20.01
CA PHE A 225 -6.83 11.08 -19.17
C PHE A 225 -7.77 10.26 -18.31
N SER A 226 -7.84 10.55 -17.04
CA SER A 226 -8.70 9.86 -16.09
C SER A 226 -9.48 10.83 -15.21
N THR A 227 -10.63 10.41 -14.74
CA THR A 227 -11.47 11.15 -13.78
C THR A 227 -12.16 10.21 -12.83
N TRP A 228 -12.39 10.70 -11.61
CA TRP A 228 -13.13 10.00 -10.57
C TRP A 228 -14.08 10.96 -9.87
N GLY A 229 -15.24 10.46 -9.47
CA GLY A 229 -16.23 11.23 -8.72
C GLY A 229 -17.08 10.35 -7.83
N LYS A 230 -17.46 10.92 -6.69
CA LYS A 230 -18.39 10.35 -5.71
C LYS A 230 -19.20 11.48 -5.08
N ARG A 231 -20.45 11.21 -4.68
CA ARG A 231 -21.25 12.22 -3.98
C ARG A 231 -20.57 12.63 -2.68
N ASN A 232 -20.60 13.93 -2.38
CA ASN A 232 -19.95 14.52 -1.20
C ASN A 232 -18.44 14.28 -1.10
N ARG A 233 -17.79 14.10 -2.24
CA ARG A 233 -16.33 14.01 -2.38
C ARG A 233 -15.85 14.90 -3.50
N GLU A 234 -14.63 15.36 -3.38
CA GLU A 234 -14.01 16.20 -4.39
C GLU A 234 -13.66 15.37 -5.65
N PRO A 235 -14.08 15.80 -6.84
CA PRO A 235 -13.72 15.12 -8.07
C PRO A 235 -12.20 15.16 -8.27
N VAL A 236 -11.65 14.07 -8.80
CA VAL A 236 -10.22 13.95 -9.09
C VAL A 236 -10.03 13.81 -10.59
N PHE A 237 -9.08 14.54 -11.15
CA PHE A 237 -8.65 14.45 -12.54
C PHE A 237 -7.21 13.96 -12.60
N GLY A 238 -6.92 13.12 -13.56
CA GLY A 238 -5.60 12.54 -13.78
C GLY A 238 -5.15 12.61 -15.22
N PHE A 239 -3.84 12.70 -15.39
CA PHE A 239 -3.15 12.55 -16.67
C PHE A 239 -1.93 11.68 -16.45
N ASP A 240 -1.72 10.71 -17.33
CA ASP A 240 -0.53 9.87 -17.31
C ASP A 240 0.09 9.71 -18.70
N ILE A 241 1.39 9.44 -18.73
CA ILE A 241 2.19 9.21 -19.91
C ILE A 241 3.21 8.10 -19.68
N SER A 242 3.38 7.24 -20.67
CA SER A 242 4.40 6.18 -20.67
C SER A 242 5.08 6.10 -22.03
N THR A 243 6.40 6.07 -22.04
CA THR A 243 7.18 5.99 -23.29
C THR A 243 8.53 5.31 -23.05
N ALA A 244 9.12 4.77 -24.10
CA ALA A 244 10.49 4.27 -24.09
C ALA A 244 11.38 5.20 -24.93
N LEU A 245 12.43 5.75 -24.33
CA LEU A 245 13.39 6.63 -24.96
C LEU A 245 14.82 6.15 -24.67
N ALA A 246 15.59 5.87 -25.72
CA ALA A 246 17.00 5.41 -25.61
C ALA A 246 17.19 4.21 -24.66
N GLY A 247 16.24 3.26 -24.66
CA GLY A 247 16.28 2.08 -23.81
C GLY A 247 15.96 2.35 -22.34
N VAL A 248 15.37 3.50 -22.04
CA VAL A 248 14.82 3.84 -20.72
C VAL A 248 13.31 3.93 -20.84
N ASN A 249 12.57 3.19 -20.03
CA ASN A 249 11.13 3.38 -19.91
C ASN A 249 10.88 4.54 -18.93
N ILE A 250 10.10 5.50 -19.38
CA ILE A 250 9.75 6.72 -18.65
C ILE A 250 8.26 6.69 -18.39
N ALA A 251 7.86 6.80 -17.15
CA ALA A 251 6.47 6.93 -16.74
C ALA A 251 6.27 8.25 -16.00
N GLY A 252 5.15 8.92 -16.26
CA GLY A 252 4.79 10.16 -15.59
C GLY A 252 3.30 10.18 -15.28
N GLU A 253 2.95 10.60 -14.08
CA GLU A 253 1.56 10.70 -13.61
C GLU A 253 1.34 12.01 -12.88
N VAL A 254 0.21 12.64 -13.12
CA VAL A 254 -0.25 13.81 -12.37
C VAL A 254 -1.73 13.66 -12.10
N SER A 255 -2.17 13.90 -10.88
CA SER A 255 -3.58 14.06 -10.54
C SER A 255 -3.81 15.30 -9.69
N ALA A 256 -5.03 15.81 -9.72
CA ALA A 256 -5.43 16.97 -8.92
C ALA A 256 -6.91 16.90 -8.54
N SER A 257 -7.22 17.37 -7.33
CA SER A 257 -8.58 17.65 -6.87
C SER A 257 -8.65 19.06 -6.27
N TYR A 258 -9.83 19.69 -6.30
CA TYR A 258 -10.05 20.95 -5.59
C TYR A 258 -10.61 20.63 -4.20
N GLY A 259 -9.74 20.62 -3.20
CA GLY A 259 -10.00 20.05 -1.89
C GLY A 259 -9.43 18.65 -1.70
N SER A 260 -9.31 18.22 -0.44
CA SER A 260 -8.75 16.92 -0.06
C SER A 260 -9.83 15.90 0.22
N ASN A 261 -9.74 14.72 -0.41
CA ASN A 261 -10.57 13.57 -0.05
C ASN A 261 -10.11 12.87 1.24
N GLY A 262 -8.83 13.03 1.61
CA GLY A 262 -8.25 12.50 2.84
C GLY A 262 -8.39 13.47 4.03
N LEU A 263 -8.40 12.89 5.22
CA LEU A 263 -8.36 13.63 6.47
C LEU A 263 -6.93 13.94 6.88
N THR A 264 -6.72 15.09 7.53
CA THR A 264 -5.44 15.55 8.02
C THR A 264 -5.59 15.99 9.48
N LEU A 265 -4.52 15.91 10.26
CA LEU A 265 -4.45 16.39 11.62
C LEU A 265 -4.24 17.91 11.65
N LYS A 266 -4.96 18.61 12.53
CA LYS A 266 -4.62 19.98 12.96
C LYS A 266 -4.84 20.17 14.46
N GLU A 267 -4.19 21.18 15.03
CA GLU A 267 -4.49 21.64 16.37
C GLU A 267 -5.86 22.35 16.36
N GLY A 268 -6.71 21.97 17.30
CA GLY A 268 -8.01 22.57 17.54
C GLY A 268 -7.95 23.59 18.67
N PRO A 269 -9.12 24.05 19.15
CA PRO A 269 -9.22 25.02 20.24
C PRO A 269 -8.63 24.46 21.54
N ILE A 270 -8.23 25.37 22.44
CA ILE A 270 -7.82 25.03 23.79
C ILE A 270 -9.04 24.63 24.60
N ALA A 271 -9.02 23.43 25.17
CA ALA A 271 -10.03 22.96 26.12
C ALA A 271 -9.53 23.10 27.56
N GLN A 272 -10.41 23.50 28.45
CA GLN A 272 -10.13 23.48 29.89
C GLN A 272 -10.66 22.17 30.49
N ILE A 273 -9.77 21.44 31.17
CA ILE A 273 -10.10 20.17 31.80
C ILE A 273 -9.96 20.34 33.30
N PRO A 274 -10.99 20.00 34.08
CA PRO A 274 -10.87 19.94 35.51
C PRO A 274 -9.95 18.78 35.91
N VAL A 275 -8.85 19.08 36.61
CA VAL A 275 -7.91 18.10 37.15
C VAL A 275 -7.99 18.17 38.68
N MET A 276 -8.34 17.06 39.32
CA MET A 276 -8.33 16.97 40.78
C MET A 276 -6.89 16.95 41.26
N VAL A 277 -6.51 17.91 42.08
CA VAL A 277 -5.18 17.99 42.71
C VAL A 277 -5.16 17.31 44.03
N ASN A 278 -6.26 17.39 44.79
CA ASN A 278 -6.51 16.70 46.05
C ASN A 278 -7.98 16.28 46.07
N ASP A 279 -8.39 15.50 47.08
CA ASP A 279 -9.77 15.02 47.22
C ASP A 279 -10.85 16.12 47.24
N THR A 280 -10.46 17.40 47.42
CA THR A 280 -11.36 18.56 47.48
C THR A 280 -11.09 19.65 46.45
N ASP A 281 -9.91 19.71 45.88
CA ASP A 281 -9.49 20.80 45.02
C ASP A 281 -9.36 20.38 43.53
N THR A 282 -10.07 21.11 42.68
CA THR A 282 -10.02 20.91 41.23
C THR A 282 -9.44 22.16 40.58
N ILE A 283 -8.39 22.01 39.78
CA ILE A 283 -7.83 23.09 38.95
C ILE A 283 -8.19 22.87 37.49
N ALA A 284 -8.46 23.97 36.78
CA ALA A 284 -8.66 23.90 35.32
C ALA A 284 -7.32 23.94 34.61
N VAL A 285 -6.99 22.87 33.93
CA VAL A 285 -5.77 22.78 33.10
C VAL A 285 -6.15 23.01 31.64
N SER A 286 -5.51 23.99 31.00
CA SER A 286 -5.70 24.27 29.58
C SER A 286 -4.88 23.30 28.74
N LYS A 287 -5.54 22.56 27.85
CA LYS A 287 -4.90 21.66 26.90
C LYS A 287 -5.30 21.97 25.47
N LYS A 288 -4.38 21.84 24.53
CA LYS A 288 -4.68 21.92 23.10
C LYS A 288 -5.41 20.65 22.67
N THR A 289 -6.46 20.80 21.87
CA THR A 289 -7.14 19.64 21.27
C THR A 289 -6.52 19.26 19.92
N LEU A 290 -6.65 18.00 19.53
CA LEU A 290 -6.34 17.53 18.19
C LEU A 290 -7.63 17.16 17.48
N ILE A 291 -7.76 17.59 16.23
CA ILE A 291 -8.94 17.33 15.42
C ILE A 291 -8.55 16.94 13.99
N MET A 292 -9.40 16.13 13.38
CA MET A 292 -9.33 15.80 11.96
C MET A 292 -10.02 16.88 11.13
N TYR A 293 -9.44 17.22 9.98
CA TYR A 293 -10.08 18.11 9.02
C TYR A 293 -9.73 17.75 7.60
N ARG A 294 -10.50 18.22 6.63
CA ARG A 294 -10.15 18.20 5.21
C ARG A 294 -9.59 19.56 4.80
N LYS A 295 -8.60 19.54 3.90
CA LYS A 295 -8.13 20.78 3.26
C LYS A 295 -9.16 21.14 2.20
N ASP A 296 -9.88 22.22 2.40
CA ASP A 296 -10.89 22.73 1.48
C ASP A 296 -10.33 23.94 0.71
N ASP A 297 -10.99 24.34 -0.36
CA ASP A 297 -10.72 25.56 -1.13
C ASP A 297 -9.28 25.70 -1.64
N THR A 298 -8.60 24.60 -1.92
CA THR A 298 -7.25 24.59 -2.51
C THR A 298 -7.05 23.42 -3.45
N TRP A 299 -6.26 23.64 -4.52
CA TRP A 299 -5.86 22.54 -5.37
C TRP A 299 -4.86 21.62 -4.66
N ILE A 300 -5.12 20.33 -4.72
CA ILE A 300 -4.27 19.27 -4.15
C ILE A 300 -3.67 18.45 -5.31
N PRO A 301 -2.52 18.87 -5.84
CA PRO A 301 -1.83 18.11 -6.87
C PRO A 301 -1.02 16.96 -6.27
N ARG A 302 -0.95 15.86 -7.03
CA ARG A 302 -0.04 14.74 -6.79
C ARG A 302 0.66 14.40 -8.09
N ALA A 303 1.93 14.06 -8.04
CA ALA A 303 2.69 13.71 -9.24
C ALA A 303 3.70 12.61 -8.95
N ALA A 304 3.90 11.71 -9.91
CA ALA A 304 4.97 10.72 -9.88
C ALA A 304 5.72 10.71 -11.21
N VAL A 305 7.03 10.49 -11.16
CA VAL A 305 7.87 10.30 -12.34
C VAL A 305 8.78 9.11 -12.09
N GLY A 306 8.65 8.09 -12.92
CA GLY A 306 9.40 6.84 -12.85
C GLY A 306 10.30 6.63 -14.07
N LEU A 307 11.47 6.09 -13.81
CA LEU A 307 12.45 5.66 -14.81
C LEU A 307 12.78 4.19 -14.57
N THR A 308 12.68 3.36 -15.59
CA THR A 308 13.07 1.95 -15.53
C THR A 308 14.04 1.64 -16.65
N LYS A 309 15.15 1.00 -16.32
CA LYS A 309 16.15 0.57 -17.29
C LYS A 309 16.69 -0.81 -16.99
N TRP A 310 16.87 -1.60 -18.02
CA TRP A 310 17.57 -2.88 -17.98
C TRP A 310 18.97 -2.72 -18.57
N PHE A 311 19.90 -3.45 -17.98
CA PHE A 311 21.31 -3.45 -18.40
C PHE A 311 21.79 -4.88 -18.57
N ASP A 312 22.55 -5.08 -19.62
CA ASP A 312 23.32 -6.31 -19.85
C ASP A 312 24.56 -6.28 -18.96
N PHE A 313 24.88 -7.40 -18.35
CA PHE A 313 26.07 -7.50 -17.50
C PHE A 313 26.63 -8.92 -17.52
N LEU A 314 27.96 -9.08 -17.75
CA LEU A 314 28.67 -10.35 -17.85
C LEU A 314 28.01 -11.32 -18.84
N ASP A 315 27.81 -10.89 -20.09
CA ASP A 315 27.21 -11.65 -21.19
C ASP A 315 25.78 -12.18 -20.92
N VAL A 316 25.09 -11.61 -19.93
CA VAL A 316 23.69 -11.91 -19.63
C VAL A 316 22.83 -10.70 -19.98
N HIS A 317 21.91 -10.89 -20.91
CA HIS A 317 20.95 -9.89 -21.34
C HIS A 317 19.96 -9.58 -20.18
N ASP A 318 19.64 -8.29 -20.00
CA ASP A 318 18.68 -7.79 -18.98
C ASP A 318 18.96 -8.30 -17.55
N ARG A 319 20.26 -8.48 -17.21
CA ARG A 319 20.66 -9.02 -15.92
C ARG A 319 20.38 -8.08 -14.76
N ILE A 320 20.47 -6.77 -15.00
CA ILE A 320 20.25 -5.74 -13.97
C ILE A 320 19.05 -4.90 -14.39
N MET A 321 18.05 -4.83 -13.52
CA MET A 321 16.93 -3.90 -13.64
C MET A 321 17.12 -2.79 -12.59
N ALA A 322 17.06 -1.54 -13.01
CA ALA A 322 17.09 -0.38 -12.13
C ALA A 322 15.82 0.45 -12.31
N ILE A 323 15.19 0.82 -11.20
CA ILE A 323 14.03 1.69 -11.15
C ILE A 323 14.36 2.86 -10.23
N ALA A 324 14.04 4.08 -10.67
CA ALA A 324 14.04 5.28 -9.85
C ALA A 324 12.68 5.95 -10.00
N GLU A 325 12.04 6.29 -8.90
CA GLU A 325 10.74 6.97 -8.94
C GLU A 325 10.69 8.07 -7.89
N PHE A 326 10.28 9.27 -8.33
CA PHE A 326 10.06 10.43 -7.48
C PHE A 326 8.56 10.67 -7.33
N TYR A 327 8.12 11.02 -6.13
CA TYR A 327 6.73 11.31 -5.82
C TYR A 327 6.57 12.63 -5.09
N TYR A 328 5.58 13.41 -5.53
CA TYR A 328 5.08 14.61 -4.87
C TYR A 328 3.65 14.42 -4.41
N ASN A 329 3.38 14.67 -3.13
CA ASN A 329 2.07 14.63 -2.51
C ASN A 329 1.66 16.00 -1.97
N GLY A 330 0.79 16.72 -2.68
CA GLY A 330 0.28 18.03 -2.24
C GLY A 330 -0.57 17.99 -0.96
N ALA A 331 -1.15 16.83 -0.63
CA ALA A 331 -1.87 16.61 0.63
C ALA A 331 -0.93 16.37 1.81
N GLY A 332 0.33 15.97 1.56
CA GLY A 332 1.28 15.55 2.59
C GLY A 332 1.60 16.62 3.64
N TYR A 333 2.06 16.18 4.79
CA TYR A 333 2.48 17.07 5.88
C TYR A 333 3.74 17.83 5.49
N THR A 334 3.74 19.13 5.79
CA THR A 334 4.90 20.03 5.56
C THR A 334 5.88 20.03 6.72
N THR A 335 5.43 19.61 7.90
CA THR A 335 6.21 19.56 9.14
C THR A 335 6.32 18.11 9.62
N ASN A 336 7.35 17.83 10.39
CA ASN A 336 7.52 16.52 11.01
C ASN A 336 6.67 16.43 12.27
N VAL A 337 5.52 15.74 12.18
CA VAL A 337 4.61 15.55 13.32
C VAL A 337 5.19 14.60 14.36
N PHE A 338 6.02 13.63 13.96
CA PHE A 338 6.67 12.69 14.88
C PHE A 338 7.70 13.34 15.80
N ALA A 339 8.22 14.53 15.44
CA ALA A 339 9.17 15.28 16.27
C ALA A 339 8.48 15.99 17.45
N ASP A 340 7.16 16.15 17.40
CA ASP A 340 6.39 16.76 18.48
C ASP A 340 6.13 15.71 19.59
N ARG A 341 6.85 15.85 20.69
CA ARG A 341 6.75 14.96 21.86
C ARG A 341 5.86 15.51 22.98
N ASP A 342 5.15 16.61 22.74
CA ASP A 342 4.20 17.13 23.70
C ASP A 342 3.08 16.09 23.93
N THR A 343 2.94 15.61 25.16
CA THR A 343 1.92 14.64 25.58
C THR A 343 0.66 15.33 26.10
N GLY A 344 0.62 16.66 26.03
CA GLY A 344 -0.46 17.49 26.55
C GLY A 344 -1.66 17.64 25.63
N TYR A 345 -1.67 17.06 24.45
CA TYR A 345 -2.81 17.11 23.54
C TYR A 345 -3.98 16.26 24.05
N LEU A 346 -5.19 16.82 23.92
CA LEU A 346 -6.44 16.14 24.22
C LEU A 346 -7.12 15.72 22.91
N TYR A 347 -7.57 14.48 22.83
CA TYR A 347 -8.30 13.97 21.67
C TYR A 347 -9.23 12.82 22.06
N ASP A 348 -10.21 12.56 21.18
CA ASP A 348 -11.14 11.45 21.31
C ASP A 348 -10.52 10.20 20.67
N VAL A 349 -10.46 9.09 21.41
CA VAL A 349 -9.98 7.80 20.87
C VAL A 349 -11.18 7.03 20.34
N PRO A 350 -11.20 6.67 19.05
CA PRO A 350 -12.25 5.82 18.54
C PRO A 350 -12.13 4.42 19.15
N VAL A 351 -13.10 4.05 19.97
CA VAL A 351 -13.17 2.71 20.57
C VAL A 351 -13.87 1.79 19.58
N LYS A 352 -13.13 1.26 18.60
CA LYS A 352 -13.66 0.41 17.52
C LYS A 352 -14.45 -0.81 18.02
N SER A 353 -14.13 -1.33 19.21
CA SER A 353 -14.82 -2.46 19.81
C SER A 353 -16.06 -2.09 20.61
N ILE A 354 -16.29 -0.81 20.90
CA ILE A 354 -17.39 -0.31 21.74
C ILE A 354 -18.34 0.61 20.96
N SER A 355 -17.94 1.12 19.77
CA SER A 355 -18.80 1.93 18.91
C SER A 355 -20.07 1.18 18.46
N GLU A 356 -20.03 -0.14 18.39
CA GLU A 356 -21.22 -0.98 18.15
C GLU A 356 -22.20 -0.96 19.34
N ILE A 357 -21.78 -0.52 20.54
CA ILE A 357 -22.56 -0.51 21.77
C ILE A 357 -23.06 0.92 22.10
N GLY A 358 -22.69 1.94 21.29
CA GLY A 358 -23.14 3.31 21.48
C GLY A 358 -22.46 4.06 22.62
N ILE A 359 -21.29 3.65 23.07
CA ILE A 359 -20.50 4.38 24.06
C ILE A 359 -19.75 5.51 23.35
N PRO A 360 -19.80 6.76 23.85
CA PRO A 360 -19.08 7.87 23.25
C PRO A 360 -17.56 7.69 23.33
N ASP A 361 -16.83 8.28 22.40
CA ASP A 361 -15.38 8.28 22.37
C ASP A 361 -14.77 8.72 23.68
N VAL A 362 -13.74 8.01 24.13
CA VAL A 362 -13.06 8.32 25.38
C VAL A 362 -12.01 9.39 25.13
N LYS A 363 -12.10 10.52 25.84
CA LYS A 363 -11.08 11.57 25.79
C LYS A 363 -9.80 11.11 26.49
N THR A 364 -8.69 11.23 25.78
CA THR A 364 -7.37 10.89 26.32
C THR A 364 -6.36 12.00 26.04
N SER A 365 -5.25 11.97 26.74
CA SER A 365 -4.09 12.82 26.48
C SER A 365 -2.97 12.01 25.86
N GLY A 366 -2.32 12.56 24.84
CA GLY A 366 -1.19 11.91 24.19
C GLY A 366 -0.48 12.84 23.22
N THR A 367 0.41 12.25 22.42
CA THR A 367 1.18 12.96 21.38
C THR A 367 0.39 13.08 20.08
N LYS A 368 0.85 13.92 19.17
CA LYS A 368 0.35 13.95 17.79
C LYS A 368 0.58 12.64 17.06
N THR A 369 1.66 11.92 17.39
CA THR A 369 1.95 10.60 16.84
C THR A 369 0.89 9.59 17.24
N ASP A 370 0.51 9.55 18.53
CA ASP A 370 -0.54 8.66 19.02
C ASP A 370 -1.88 8.94 18.30
N TYR A 371 -2.19 10.21 18.09
CA TYR A 371 -3.38 10.60 17.35
C TYR A 371 -3.33 10.16 15.87
N LEU A 372 -2.22 10.42 15.17
CA LEU A 372 -2.06 10.02 13.78
C LEU A 372 -2.23 8.51 13.58
N VAL A 373 -1.57 7.72 14.41
CA VAL A 373 -1.60 6.26 14.33
C VAL A 373 -2.96 5.71 14.79
N GLY A 374 -3.48 6.22 15.90
CA GLY A 374 -4.75 5.75 16.47
C GLY A 374 -5.98 6.04 15.61
N HIS A 375 -5.94 7.08 14.78
CA HIS A 375 -7.03 7.47 13.87
C HIS A 375 -6.79 7.07 12.41
N ASP A 376 -5.81 6.21 12.14
CA ASP A 376 -5.46 5.74 10.79
C ASP A 376 -5.18 6.89 9.78
N LEU A 377 -4.63 8.01 10.28
CA LEU A 377 -4.26 9.18 9.49
C LEU A 377 -2.81 9.10 8.97
N PHE A 378 -2.04 8.15 9.45
CA PHE A 378 -0.67 7.93 9.04
C PHE A 378 -0.63 6.91 7.90
N GLU A 379 -0.11 7.35 6.78
CA GLU A 379 0.17 6.49 5.63
C GLU A 379 1.66 6.56 5.32
N GLN A 380 2.38 5.50 5.64
CA GLN A 380 3.81 5.43 5.34
C GLN A 380 4.05 5.55 3.84
N ASN A 381 5.17 6.19 3.47
CA ASN A 381 5.54 6.52 2.09
C ASN A 381 4.57 7.48 1.36
N SER A 382 3.58 8.02 2.06
CA SER A 382 2.66 9.05 1.56
C SER A 382 2.36 10.16 2.57
N TYR A 383 2.89 10.04 3.78
CA TYR A 383 2.69 10.98 4.88
C TYR A 383 3.20 12.40 4.58
N SER A 384 4.36 12.52 3.96
CA SER A 384 5.02 13.80 3.66
C SER A 384 4.84 14.21 2.19
N GLN A 385 5.45 15.33 1.79
CA GLN A 385 5.29 15.88 0.45
C GLN A 385 6.19 15.25 -0.61
N TYR A 386 7.42 14.83 -0.26
CA TYR A 386 8.43 14.42 -1.25
C TYR A 386 9.07 13.09 -0.90
N TYR A 387 9.01 12.17 -1.84
CA TYR A 387 9.62 10.86 -1.73
C TYR A 387 10.47 10.51 -2.94
N LEU A 388 11.45 9.64 -2.73
CA LEU A 388 12.26 9.04 -3.76
C LEU A 388 12.42 7.56 -3.45
N VAL A 389 12.25 6.70 -4.45
CA VAL A 389 12.59 5.30 -4.37
C VAL A 389 13.65 4.96 -5.40
N LEU A 390 14.58 4.10 -5.01
CA LEU A 390 15.57 3.47 -5.87
C LEU A 390 15.46 1.96 -5.68
N PHE A 391 15.33 1.23 -6.77
CA PHE A 391 15.24 -0.22 -6.76
C PHE A 391 16.22 -0.79 -7.78
N ILE A 392 17.04 -1.74 -7.37
CA ILE A 392 17.97 -2.46 -8.26
C ILE A 392 17.78 -3.94 -8.02
N SER A 393 17.49 -4.69 -9.07
CA SER A 393 17.41 -6.14 -9.05
C SER A 393 18.47 -6.73 -9.97
N ILE A 394 19.25 -7.66 -9.45
CA ILE A 394 20.30 -8.38 -10.19
C ILE A 394 19.90 -9.85 -10.26
N SER A 395 19.46 -10.28 -11.43
CA SER A 395 19.15 -11.68 -11.69
C SER A 395 20.42 -12.52 -11.86
N ARG A 396 20.34 -13.83 -11.61
CA ARG A 396 21.48 -14.75 -11.70
C ARG A 396 22.71 -14.28 -10.91
N PHE A 397 22.49 -13.82 -9.66
CA PHE A 397 23.50 -13.15 -8.85
C PHE A 397 24.75 -14.00 -8.61
N ILE A 398 24.63 -15.18 -8.01
CA ILE A 398 25.72 -16.15 -7.82
C ILE A 398 25.45 -17.40 -8.66
N THR A 399 24.20 -17.86 -8.66
CA THR A 399 23.72 -18.97 -9.46
C THR A 399 22.55 -18.51 -10.34
N SER A 400 22.16 -19.32 -11.31
CA SER A 400 21.00 -19.04 -12.19
C SER A 400 19.69 -18.89 -11.44
N SER A 401 19.59 -19.47 -10.25
CA SER A 401 18.39 -19.47 -9.39
C SER A 401 18.42 -18.41 -8.29
N MET A 402 19.42 -17.53 -8.25
CA MET A 402 19.53 -16.50 -7.22
C MET A 402 19.36 -15.10 -7.80
N SER A 403 18.71 -14.25 -7.04
CA SER A 403 18.63 -12.80 -7.32
C SER A 403 19.08 -11.98 -6.10
N LEU A 404 19.66 -10.82 -6.36
CA LEU A 404 19.98 -9.80 -5.34
C LEU A 404 19.13 -8.57 -5.61
N ASN A 405 18.42 -8.11 -4.59
CA ASN A 405 17.61 -6.90 -4.63
C ASN A 405 18.20 -5.87 -3.67
N LEU A 406 18.40 -4.65 -4.16
CA LEU A 406 18.88 -3.51 -3.38
C LEU A 406 17.85 -2.39 -3.51
N ASN A 407 17.39 -1.86 -2.40
CA ASN A 407 16.30 -0.88 -2.40
C ASN A 407 16.55 0.23 -1.40
N ALA A 408 16.04 1.41 -1.73
CA ALA A 408 16.01 2.54 -0.83
C ALA A 408 14.73 3.33 -1.09
N ILE A 409 13.94 3.60 -0.05
CA ILE A 409 12.81 4.52 -0.11
C ILE A 409 13.01 5.62 0.93
N GLY A 410 12.90 6.87 0.53
CA GLY A 410 13.24 7.99 1.38
C GLY A 410 12.19 9.10 1.37
N ASN A 411 11.94 9.64 2.57
CA ASN A 411 11.23 10.89 2.77
C ASN A 411 12.24 12.04 2.72
N LEU A 412 12.24 12.76 1.61
CA LEU A 412 13.22 13.83 1.37
C LEU A 412 13.01 15.04 2.28
N LYS A 413 11.77 15.29 2.72
CA LYS A 413 11.44 16.40 3.62
C LYS A 413 12.02 16.19 5.01
N GLN A 414 11.94 14.98 5.53
CA GLN A 414 12.44 14.61 6.85
C GLN A 414 13.87 14.08 6.83
N ARG A 415 14.43 13.87 5.64
CA ARG A 415 15.79 13.32 5.44
C ARG A 415 15.96 11.97 6.15
N CYS A 416 15.01 11.08 5.93
CA CYS A 416 15.03 9.73 6.46
C CYS A 416 14.71 8.73 5.35
N ALA A 417 15.17 7.48 5.51
CA ALA A 417 15.01 6.44 4.53
C ALA A 417 14.96 5.05 5.18
N ALA A 418 14.27 4.12 4.53
CA ALA A 418 14.45 2.70 4.71
C ALA A 418 15.30 2.17 3.55
N VAL A 419 16.34 1.41 3.84
CA VAL A 419 17.24 0.80 2.86
C VAL A 419 17.27 -0.70 3.08
N SER A 420 17.29 -1.49 2.00
CA SER A 420 17.35 -2.94 2.14
C SER A 420 18.24 -3.61 1.12
N ALA A 421 18.77 -4.76 1.51
CA ALA A 421 19.48 -5.69 0.65
C ALA A 421 18.94 -7.10 0.90
N GLY A 422 18.44 -7.75 -0.15
CA GLY A 422 17.84 -9.06 -0.05
C GLY A 422 18.39 -10.02 -1.12
N VAL A 423 18.60 -11.28 -0.73
CA VAL A 423 18.94 -12.37 -1.64
C VAL A 423 17.79 -13.34 -1.65
N THR A 424 17.32 -13.70 -2.83
CA THR A 424 16.26 -14.68 -3.04
C THR A 424 16.80 -15.83 -3.88
N TYR A 425 16.54 -17.04 -3.43
CA TYR A 425 16.77 -18.28 -4.17
C TYR A 425 15.42 -18.84 -4.63
N THR A 426 15.29 -19.15 -5.91
CA THR A 426 14.08 -19.75 -6.47
C THR A 426 14.45 -21.08 -7.11
N SER A 427 13.92 -22.17 -6.57
CA SER A 427 14.12 -23.51 -7.10
C SER A 427 13.27 -23.76 -8.35
N LEU A 428 13.67 -24.72 -9.17
CA LEU A 428 12.88 -25.20 -10.32
C LEU A 428 11.52 -25.82 -9.95
N SER A 429 11.30 -26.10 -8.67
CA SER A 429 10.09 -26.77 -8.14
C SER A 429 9.21 -25.80 -7.35
N ASP A 430 9.00 -24.58 -7.85
CA ASP A 430 8.06 -23.61 -7.31
C ASP A 430 8.28 -23.23 -5.83
N PHE A 431 9.49 -23.45 -5.32
CA PHE A 431 9.90 -23.07 -3.97
C PHE A 431 10.84 -21.87 -4.02
N SER A 432 10.62 -20.91 -3.14
CA SER A 432 11.50 -19.74 -2.95
C SER A 432 11.96 -19.63 -1.50
N LEU A 433 13.18 -19.16 -1.30
CA LEU A 433 13.76 -18.84 0.00
C LEU A 433 14.48 -17.50 -0.11
N GLY A 434 14.12 -16.56 0.74
CA GLY A 434 14.70 -15.22 0.74
C GLY A 434 15.25 -14.83 2.10
N THR A 435 16.25 -13.97 2.10
CA THR A 435 16.73 -13.27 3.30
C THR A 435 16.93 -11.82 2.95
N THR A 436 16.34 -10.92 3.75
CA THR A 436 16.42 -9.48 3.55
C THR A 436 16.92 -8.81 4.83
N LEU A 437 17.87 -7.89 4.67
CA LEU A 437 18.33 -6.99 5.71
C LEU A 437 17.75 -5.61 5.43
N VAL A 438 17.09 -5.00 6.40
CA VAL A 438 16.51 -3.65 6.31
C VAL A 438 17.16 -2.76 7.35
N GLY A 439 17.59 -1.58 6.96
CA GLY A 439 18.12 -0.54 7.84
C GLY A 439 17.28 0.73 7.76
N TYR A 440 17.03 1.37 8.90
CA TYR A 440 16.29 2.61 9.00
C TYR A 440 17.23 3.76 9.27
N ILE A 441 17.31 4.73 8.35
CA ILE A 441 18.25 5.85 8.35
C ILE A 441 17.48 7.14 8.58
N GLY A 442 17.99 8.02 9.42
CA GLY A 442 17.41 9.33 9.68
C GLY A 442 17.63 9.78 11.12
N ARG A 443 17.18 11.01 11.42
CA ARG A 443 17.12 11.49 12.80
C ARG A 443 16.03 10.74 13.56
N GLU A 444 16.10 10.74 14.88
CA GLU A 444 15.03 10.21 15.72
C GLU A 444 13.70 10.91 15.44
N ASN A 445 12.61 10.16 15.63
CA ASN A 445 11.24 10.65 15.44
C ASN A 445 11.00 11.24 14.04
N THR A 446 11.42 10.51 13.04
CA THR A 446 11.03 10.71 11.65
C THR A 446 10.18 9.53 11.20
N GLU A 447 9.59 9.60 10.01
CA GLU A 447 8.69 8.60 9.45
C GLU A 447 9.20 7.15 9.58
N TYR A 448 10.48 6.90 9.32
CA TYR A 448 11.07 5.54 9.38
C TYR A 448 11.74 5.24 10.73
N THR A 449 11.80 6.18 11.66
CA THR A 449 12.55 6.02 12.91
C THR A 449 11.72 6.24 14.17
N TYR A 450 10.45 6.64 14.04
CA TYR A 450 9.58 6.92 15.19
C TYR A 450 9.30 5.69 16.05
N GLN A 451 9.35 4.48 15.48
CA GLN A 451 9.19 3.21 16.18
C GLN A 451 10.48 2.73 16.87
N ASN A 452 11.55 3.52 16.78
CA ASN A 452 12.85 3.21 17.35
C ASN A 452 13.56 1.97 16.78
N ASN A 453 13.18 1.49 15.61
CA ASN A 453 13.84 0.38 14.91
C ASN A 453 15.16 0.86 14.29
N ALA A 454 16.22 0.08 14.39
CA ALA A 454 17.52 0.32 13.73
C ALA A 454 17.69 -0.57 12.52
N VAL A 455 17.54 -1.87 12.72
CA VAL A 455 17.79 -2.90 11.71
C VAL A 455 16.74 -4.01 11.88
N MET A 456 16.31 -4.57 10.74
CA MET A 456 15.48 -5.76 10.71
C MET A 456 16.13 -6.80 9.79
N VAL A 457 16.15 -8.05 10.23
CA VAL A 457 16.51 -9.21 9.40
C VAL A 457 15.24 -10.02 9.19
N GLN A 458 14.96 -10.35 7.94
CA GLN A 458 13.78 -11.08 7.55
C GLN A 458 14.17 -12.33 6.75
N VAL A 459 13.52 -13.44 7.02
CA VAL A 459 13.62 -14.67 6.25
C VAL A 459 12.24 -15.02 5.71
N THR A 460 12.17 -15.27 4.42
CA THR A 460 10.93 -15.59 3.71
C THR A 460 11.05 -16.95 3.06
N ALA A 461 10.04 -17.78 3.20
CA ALA A 461 9.93 -19.06 2.47
C ALA A 461 8.58 -19.09 1.75
N GLY A 462 8.60 -19.36 0.44
CA GLY A 462 7.41 -19.38 -0.40
C GLY A 462 7.32 -20.67 -1.21
N MET A 463 6.08 -21.08 -1.53
CA MET A 463 5.77 -22.17 -2.41
C MET A 463 4.53 -21.83 -3.24
N THR A 464 4.57 -22.15 -4.54
CA THR A 464 3.43 -22.07 -5.45
C THR A 464 3.04 -23.49 -5.92
N PHE A 465 1.77 -23.74 -6.21
CA PHE A 465 1.27 -25.04 -6.68
C PHE A 465 0.04 -24.92 -7.59
#